data_070fc7c07327cc5856a5979f03262425
#
_entry.id   070fc7c07327cc5856a5979f03262425
#
_cell.length_a   1.000
_cell.length_b   1.000
_cell.length_c   1.000
_cell.angle_alpha   90.00
_cell.angle_beta   90.00
_cell.angle_gamma   90.00
#
_symmetry.space_group_name_H-M   'P 1'
#
loop_
_entity.id
_entity.type
_entity.pdbx_description
1 polymer ?
#
loop_
_entity_poly.entity_id
_entity_poly.type
_entity_poly.pdbx_seq_one_letter_code
_entity_poly.pdbx_strand_id
1 'polypeptide(L)'
;MPEKANRSAADFLPARRTLPKETIAKRYDRIVEFEKNLHQAGTHILKFYLHISREEQLRRLAERLEDPRKQWKLNAGDYAERARWDDYRKAYEDALEATSTHRAPWFVIPANHKWFRNLAVARIVADELDGLGMKFPKPPDDLDEIRRAYDEAAREEQR
;
A
#
# COMPACT_ATOMS: atom_id res chain seq x y z
N MET A 1 33.39 -19.04 13.86
CA MET A 1 32.25 -18.44 13.17
C MET A 1 32.03 -17.05 13.74
N PRO A 2 32.19 -15.95 13.00
CA PRO A 2 31.96 -14.61 13.55
C PRO A 2 30.46 -14.43 13.80
N GLU A 3 30.16 -14.06 15.03
CA GLU A 3 28.84 -13.68 15.51
C GLU A 3 28.31 -12.52 14.64
N LYS A 4 27.25 -12.79 13.88
CA LYS A 4 26.56 -11.74 13.12
C LYS A 4 25.92 -10.81 14.13
N ALA A 5 26.55 -9.66 14.37
CA ALA A 5 25.97 -8.59 15.17
C ALA A 5 24.59 -8.25 14.61
N ASN A 6 23.57 -8.60 15.38
CA ASN A 6 22.17 -8.29 15.08
C ASN A 6 21.99 -6.77 15.27
N ARG A 7 22.32 -6.01 14.22
CA ARG A 7 22.12 -4.56 14.21
C ARG A 7 20.62 -4.28 14.12
N SER A 8 20.09 -3.71 15.17
CA SER A 8 18.72 -3.21 15.22
C SER A 8 18.51 -2.14 14.14
N ALA A 9 17.32 -2.08 13.57
CA ALA A 9 16.94 -0.96 12.70
C ALA A 9 17.11 0.41 13.36
N ALA A 10 17.12 0.47 14.71
CA ALA A 10 17.40 1.67 15.49
C ALA A 10 18.87 2.15 15.33
N ASP A 11 19.82 1.26 14.97
CA ASP A 11 21.24 1.60 14.80
C ASP A 11 21.50 2.33 13.47
N PHE A 12 20.53 2.29 12.54
CA PHE A 12 20.63 2.94 11.23
C PHE A 12 19.84 4.27 11.14
N LEU A 13 19.04 4.57 12.15
CA LEU A 13 18.31 5.83 12.18
C LEU A 13 19.14 6.84 12.96
N PRO A 14 19.52 8.00 12.35
CA PRO A 14 20.11 9.09 13.11
C PRO A 14 19.17 9.47 14.25
N ALA A 15 19.76 9.80 15.41
CA ALA A 15 19.02 10.24 16.59
C ALA A 15 17.85 11.12 16.17
N ARG A 16 16.62 10.76 16.56
CA ARG A 16 15.35 11.36 16.10
C ARG A 16 15.40 12.88 16.23
N ARG A 17 15.80 13.56 15.15
CA ARG A 17 15.62 15.00 15.06
C ARG A 17 14.15 15.25 14.85
N THR A 18 13.51 15.89 15.82
CA THR A 18 12.18 16.45 15.62
C THR A 18 12.31 17.49 14.50
N LEU A 19 11.69 17.22 13.36
CA LEU A 19 11.73 18.16 12.24
C LEU A 19 10.85 19.38 12.56
N PRO A 20 11.27 20.59 12.18
CA PRO A 20 10.42 21.76 12.27
C PRO A 20 9.10 21.55 11.53
N LYS A 21 8.00 22.07 12.06
CA LYS A 21 6.65 21.97 11.44
C LYS A 21 6.65 22.44 9.98
N GLU A 22 7.37 23.52 9.68
CA GLU A 22 7.53 24.04 8.32
C GLU A 22 8.19 23.04 7.36
N THR A 23 9.15 22.25 7.86
CA THR A 23 9.79 21.19 7.06
C THR A 23 8.81 20.06 6.76
N ILE A 24 7.93 19.73 7.71
CA ILE A 24 6.89 18.71 7.53
C ILE A 24 5.85 19.22 6.52
N ALA A 25 5.37 20.46 6.64
CA ALA A 25 4.45 21.06 5.70
C ALA A 25 4.99 21.03 4.26
N LYS A 26 6.24 21.45 4.05
CA LYS A 26 6.91 21.36 2.73
C LYS A 26 7.02 19.93 2.19
N ARG A 27 7.04 18.89 3.04
CA ARG A 27 6.99 17.50 2.59
C ARG A 27 5.60 17.12 2.11
N TYR A 28 4.55 17.57 2.78
CA TYR A 28 3.18 17.37 2.32
C TYR A 28 2.94 18.01 0.96
N ASP A 29 3.38 19.24 0.76
CA ASP A 29 3.30 19.93 -0.54
C ASP A 29 3.98 19.12 -1.65
N ARG A 30 5.18 18.59 -1.37
CA ARG A 30 5.91 17.76 -2.32
C ARG A 30 5.21 16.44 -2.64
N ILE A 31 4.56 15.81 -1.66
CA ILE A 31 3.75 14.61 -1.87
C ILE A 31 2.59 14.93 -2.80
N VAL A 32 1.83 15.98 -2.52
CA VAL A 32 0.69 16.40 -3.33
C VAL A 32 1.12 16.75 -4.77
N GLU A 33 2.25 17.42 -4.94
CA GLU A 33 2.78 17.74 -6.28
C GLU A 33 3.24 16.49 -7.02
N PHE A 34 3.88 15.55 -6.34
CA PHE A 34 4.27 14.26 -6.94
C PHE A 34 3.05 13.45 -7.39
N GLU A 35 2.02 13.35 -6.55
CA GLU A 35 0.75 12.67 -6.87
C GLU A 35 0.04 13.35 -8.05
N LYS A 36 0.05 14.66 -8.10
CA LYS A 36 -0.50 15.44 -9.23
C LYS A 36 0.22 15.12 -10.54
N ASN A 37 1.55 15.02 -10.53
CA ASN A 37 2.33 14.68 -11.72
C ASN A 37 2.04 13.26 -12.20
N LEU A 38 1.90 12.29 -11.29
CA LEU A 38 1.48 10.94 -11.63
C LEU A 38 0.08 10.90 -12.23
N HIS A 39 -0.86 11.62 -11.64
CA HIS A 39 -2.23 11.71 -12.17
C HIS A 39 -2.25 12.32 -13.58
N GLN A 40 -1.46 13.37 -13.83
CA GLN A 40 -1.34 13.97 -15.16
C GLN A 40 -0.73 13.01 -16.21
N ALA A 41 0.10 12.06 -15.74
CA ALA A 41 0.65 11.00 -16.57
C ALA A 41 -0.32 9.80 -16.76
N GLY A 42 -1.58 9.91 -16.31
CA GLY A 42 -2.60 8.88 -16.48
C GLY A 42 -2.62 7.82 -15.37
N THR A 43 -1.91 8.05 -14.26
CA THR A 43 -1.91 7.13 -13.11
C THR A 43 -3.09 7.44 -12.19
N HIS A 44 -3.89 6.43 -11.85
CA HIS A 44 -4.93 6.51 -10.83
C HIS A 44 -4.35 6.11 -9.47
N ILE A 45 -4.52 6.98 -8.46
CA ILE A 45 -3.91 6.80 -7.14
C ILE A 45 -5.01 6.62 -6.10
N LEU A 46 -5.00 5.46 -5.43
CA LEU A 46 -5.84 5.15 -4.28
C LEU A 46 -4.97 5.01 -3.05
N LYS A 47 -5.24 5.80 -2.01
CA LYS A 47 -4.49 5.76 -0.76
C LYS A 47 -5.36 5.17 0.34
N PHE A 48 -4.85 4.16 1.05
CA PHE A 48 -5.58 3.48 2.12
C PHE A 48 -4.86 3.63 3.46
N TYR A 49 -5.54 4.17 4.45
CA TYR A 49 -5.12 4.14 5.84
C TYR A 49 -5.89 3.04 6.58
N LEU A 50 -5.18 1.97 6.93
CA LEU A 50 -5.77 0.84 7.63
C LEU A 50 -5.78 1.11 9.14
N HIS A 51 -6.88 1.62 9.64
CA HIS A 51 -7.03 2.01 11.03
C HIS A 51 -7.41 0.81 11.91
N ILE A 52 -6.58 0.54 12.92
CA ILE A 52 -6.86 -0.45 13.98
C ILE A 52 -6.93 0.25 15.33
N SER A 53 -7.66 -0.32 16.27
CA SER A 53 -7.65 0.19 17.64
C SER A 53 -6.37 -0.21 18.39
N ARG A 54 -6.09 0.51 19.47
CA ARG A 54 -4.93 0.24 20.33
C ARG A 54 -5.00 -1.16 20.94
N GLU A 55 -6.19 -1.62 21.29
CA GLU A 55 -6.44 -2.97 21.83
C GLU A 55 -6.17 -4.03 20.77
N GLU A 56 -6.64 -3.83 19.56
CA GLU A 56 -6.43 -4.75 18.44
C GLU A 56 -4.94 -4.87 18.09
N GLN A 57 -4.18 -3.77 18.14
CA GLN A 57 -2.73 -3.83 17.95
C GLN A 57 -2.06 -4.72 19.01
N LEU A 58 -2.44 -4.54 20.29
CA LEU A 58 -1.90 -5.36 21.39
C LEU A 58 -2.23 -6.83 21.20
N ARG A 59 -3.47 -7.14 20.85
CA ARG A 59 -3.91 -8.51 20.55
C ARG A 59 -3.09 -9.15 19.42
N ARG A 60 -2.80 -8.39 18.35
CA ARG A 60 -1.95 -8.88 17.24
C ARG A 60 -0.49 -9.07 17.64
N LEU A 61 0.04 -8.26 18.55
CA LEU A 61 1.37 -8.46 19.10
C LEU A 61 1.45 -9.74 19.95
N ALA A 62 0.42 -10.00 20.78
CA ALA A 62 0.30 -11.24 21.56
C ALA A 62 0.23 -12.47 20.62
N GLU A 63 -0.60 -12.45 19.59
CA GLU A 63 -0.66 -13.54 18.60
C GLU A 63 0.70 -13.84 17.92
N ARG A 64 1.52 -12.82 17.71
CA ARG A 64 2.88 -13.02 17.16
C ARG A 64 3.82 -13.63 18.17
N LEU A 65 3.65 -13.29 19.45
CA LEU A 65 4.48 -13.82 20.54
C LEU A 65 4.20 -15.31 20.75
N GLU A 66 2.95 -15.72 20.62
CA GLU A 66 2.50 -17.12 20.84
C GLU A 66 2.78 -18.04 19.64
N ASP A 67 2.83 -17.51 18.41
CA ASP A 67 3.04 -18.30 17.19
C ASP A 67 4.54 -18.31 16.77
N PRO A 68 5.27 -19.44 16.93
CA PRO A 68 6.70 -19.52 16.57
C PRO A 68 7.00 -19.10 15.14
N ARG A 69 6.04 -19.30 14.21
CA ARG A 69 6.20 -18.93 12.80
C ARG A 69 6.11 -17.41 12.57
N LYS A 70 5.68 -16.65 13.59
CA LYS A 70 5.51 -15.20 13.53
C LYS A 70 6.44 -14.42 14.43
N GLN A 71 7.13 -15.10 15.36
CA GLN A 71 8.03 -14.48 16.34
C GLN A 71 9.14 -13.65 15.70
N TRP A 72 9.62 -14.03 14.53
CA TRP A 72 10.63 -13.29 13.78
C TRP A 72 10.20 -11.85 13.38
N LYS A 73 8.90 -11.54 13.46
CA LYS A 73 8.33 -10.21 13.18
C LYS A 73 8.32 -9.29 14.40
N LEU A 74 8.67 -9.81 15.58
CA LEU A 74 8.66 -9.04 16.82
C LEU A 74 9.95 -8.24 16.97
N ASN A 75 9.80 -7.01 17.44
CA ASN A 75 10.89 -6.14 17.82
C ASN A 75 10.62 -5.59 19.23
N ALA A 76 11.65 -5.58 20.10
CA ALA A 76 11.54 -4.97 21.43
C ALA A 76 11.10 -3.50 21.39
N GLY A 77 11.42 -2.79 20.30
CA GLY A 77 10.97 -1.42 20.05
C GLY A 77 9.46 -1.27 19.83
N ASP A 78 8.73 -2.33 19.47
CA ASP A 78 7.29 -2.26 19.20
C ASP A 78 6.49 -1.72 20.39
N TYR A 79 6.88 -2.10 21.62
CA TYR A 79 6.24 -1.63 22.85
C TYR A 79 6.59 -0.19 23.19
N ALA A 80 7.82 0.24 22.94
CA ALA A 80 8.22 1.63 23.12
C ALA A 80 7.48 2.56 22.13
N GLU A 81 7.35 2.14 20.86
CA GLU A 81 6.59 2.88 19.86
C GLU A 81 5.09 2.92 20.20
N ARG A 82 4.55 1.82 20.76
CA ARG A 82 3.15 1.77 21.20
C ARG A 82 2.84 2.80 22.30
N ALA A 83 3.80 3.13 23.17
CA ALA A 83 3.62 4.16 24.19
C ALA A 83 3.34 5.55 23.57
N ARG A 84 3.72 5.76 22.33
CA ARG A 84 3.52 6.99 21.56
C ARG A 84 2.30 6.96 20.65
N TRP A 85 1.31 6.15 20.99
CA TRP A 85 0.10 5.95 20.17
C TRP A 85 -0.57 7.25 19.74
N ASP A 86 -0.76 8.19 20.68
CA ASP A 86 -1.44 9.45 20.41
C ASP A 86 -0.61 10.39 19.53
N ASP A 87 0.72 10.36 19.67
CA ASP A 87 1.62 11.10 18.78
C ASP A 87 1.49 10.60 17.33
N TYR A 88 1.48 9.27 17.15
CA TYR A 88 1.29 8.66 15.84
C TYR A 88 -0.07 8.97 15.25
N ARG A 89 -1.13 8.87 16.06
CA ARG A 89 -2.49 9.18 15.61
C ARG A 89 -2.57 10.61 15.11
N LYS A 90 -2.06 11.56 15.87
CA LYS A 90 -2.02 12.96 15.46
C LYS A 90 -1.21 13.18 14.18
N ALA A 91 -0.06 12.54 14.06
CA ALA A 91 0.75 12.64 12.83
C ALA A 91 0.05 12.08 11.60
N TYR A 92 -0.72 10.99 11.76
CA TYR A 92 -1.55 10.46 10.67
C TYR A 92 -2.72 11.39 10.34
N GLU A 93 -3.43 11.95 11.35
CA GLU A 93 -4.48 12.94 11.13
C GLU A 93 -3.97 14.12 10.31
N ASP A 94 -2.84 14.71 10.73
CA ASP A 94 -2.20 15.83 10.03
C ASP A 94 -1.80 15.45 8.57
N ALA A 95 -1.27 14.24 8.36
CA ALA A 95 -0.87 13.77 7.04
C ALA A 95 -2.08 13.51 6.12
N LEU A 96 -3.13 12.88 6.64
CA LEU A 96 -4.36 12.60 5.91
C LEU A 96 -5.05 13.91 5.48
N GLU A 97 -5.15 14.86 6.39
CA GLU A 97 -5.74 16.19 6.13
C GLU A 97 -4.93 16.95 5.07
N ALA A 98 -3.61 17.00 5.22
CA ALA A 98 -2.74 17.79 4.36
C ALA A 98 -2.56 17.20 2.96
N THR A 99 -2.72 15.88 2.79
CA THR A 99 -2.42 15.20 1.51
C THR A 99 -3.62 14.52 0.85
N SER A 100 -4.84 14.62 1.42
CA SER A 100 -6.04 14.10 0.75
C SER A 100 -6.51 15.08 -0.31
N THR A 101 -6.49 14.66 -1.56
CA THR A 101 -6.93 15.48 -2.70
C THR A 101 -7.98 14.74 -3.53
N HIS A 102 -8.75 15.45 -4.33
CA HIS A 102 -9.71 14.82 -5.26
C HIS A 102 -9.03 13.84 -6.24
N ARG A 103 -7.77 14.11 -6.64
CA ARG A 103 -7.01 13.27 -7.59
C ARG A 103 -6.38 12.04 -6.93
N ALA A 104 -6.12 12.12 -5.63
CA ALA A 104 -5.51 11.07 -4.84
C ALA A 104 -6.12 11.09 -3.42
N PRO A 105 -7.35 10.58 -3.27
CA PRO A 105 -8.04 10.60 -1.98
C PRO A 105 -7.48 9.56 -1.03
N TRP A 106 -7.56 9.85 0.27
CA TRP A 106 -7.35 8.89 1.32
C TRP A 106 -8.66 8.19 1.70
N PHE A 107 -8.62 6.88 1.78
CA PHE A 107 -9.68 6.04 2.32
C PHE A 107 -9.28 5.51 3.69
N VAL A 108 -9.99 5.93 4.75
CA VAL A 108 -9.77 5.43 6.10
C VAL A 108 -10.59 4.16 6.29
N ILE A 109 -9.91 3.01 6.38
CA ILE A 109 -10.55 1.70 6.44
C ILE A 109 -10.47 1.13 7.86
N PRO A 110 -11.61 0.85 8.54
CA PRO A 110 -11.62 0.09 9.78
C PRO A 110 -11.00 -1.30 9.56
N ALA A 111 -9.91 -1.61 10.27
CA ALA A 111 -9.11 -2.78 9.99
C ALA A 111 -8.95 -3.76 11.17
N ASN A 112 -9.76 -3.63 12.22
CA ASN A 112 -9.84 -4.59 13.32
C ASN A 112 -10.24 -5.97 12.78
N HIS A 113 -11.26 -6.02 11.91
CA HIS A 113 -11.71 -7.24 11.26
C HIS A 113 -11.09 -7.37 9.87
N LYS A 114 -10.24 -8.38 9.67
CA LYS A 114 -9.53 -8.60 8.40
C LYS A 114 -10.47 -8.80 7.22
N TRP A 115 -11.59 -9.51 7.42
CA TRP A 115 -12.58 -9.75 6.36
C TRP A 115 -13.19 -8.43 5.87
N PHE A 116 -13.60 -7.54 6.80
CA PHE A 116 -14.18 -6.24 6.44
C PHE A 116 -13.17 -5.35 5.71
N ARG A 117 -11.94 -5.25 6.26
CA ARG A 117 -10.86 -4.52 5.60
C ARG A 117 -10.65 -5.00 4.16
N ASN A 118 -10.57 -6.32 3.95
CA ASN A 118 -10.35 -6.89 2.62
C ASN A 118 -11.52 -6.57 1.68
N LEU A 119 -12.76 -6.71 2.16
CA LEU A 119 -13.96 -6.40 1.39
C LEU A 119 -14.00 -4.91 1.00
N ALA A 120 -13.77 -4.00 1.96
CA ALA A 120 -13.81 -2.56 1.73
C ALA A 120 -12.75 -2.13 0.70
N VAL A 121 -11.50 -2.59 0.85
CA VAL A 121 -10.42 -2.28 -0.10
C VAL A 121 -10.73 -2.85 -1.48
N ALA A 122 -11.15 -4.12 -1.56
CA ALA A 122 -11.48 -4.76 -2.84
C ALA A 122 -12.64 -4.03 -3.55
N ARG A 123 -13.66 -3.60 -2.81
CA ARG A 123 -14.80 -2.87 -3.37
C ARG A 123 -14.38 -1.52 -3.94
N ILE A 124 -13.59 -0.74 -3.19
CA ILE A 124 -13.11 0.57 -3.66
C ILE A 124 -12.26 0.42 -4.93
N VAL A 125 -11.35 -0.59 -4.95
CA VAL A 125 -10.52 -0.86 -6.15
C VAL A 125 -11.38 -1.29 -7.33
N ALA A 126 -12.39 -2.15 -7.12
CA ALA A 126 -13.28 -2.59 -8.19
C ALA A 126 -14.10 -1.41 -8.76
N ASP A 127 -14.67 -0.57 -7.89
CA ASP A 127 -15.44 0.60 -8.32
C ASP A 127 -14.58 1.58 -9.13
N GLU A 128 -13.31 1.79 -8.75
CA GLU A 128 -12.38 2.62 -9.52
C GLU A 128 -12.08 2.00 -10.88
N LEU A 129 -11.79 0.70 -10.96
CA LEU A 129 -11.51 -0.01 -12.20
C LEU A 129 -12.73 0.01 -13.16
N ASP A 130 -13.93 -0.19 -12.62
CA ASP A 130 -15.15 -0.09 -13.39
C ASP A 130 -15.35 1.32 -13.94
N GLY A 131 -15.03 2.35 -13.14
CA GLY A 131 -15.09 3.75 -13.53
C GLY A 131 -14.15 4.14 -14.68
N LEU A 132 -13.06 3.40 -14.89
CA LEU A 132 -12.13 3.61 -16.00
C LEU A 132 -12.75 3.26 -17.36
N GLY A 133 -13.84 2.50 -17.41
CA GLY A 133 -14.52 2.11 -18.66
C GLY A 133 -13.62 1.34 -19.62
N MET A 134 -12.67 0.57 -19.10
CA MET A 134 -11.70 -0.18 -19.89
C MET A 134 -12.39 -1.15 -20.85
N LYS A 135 -11.89 -1.20 -22.10
CA LYS A 135 -12.37 -2.12 -23.12
C LYS A 135 -11.19 -2.88 -23.71
N PHE A 136 -11.45 -4.10 -24.14
CA PHE A 136 -10.45 -4.83 -24.91
C PHE A 136 -10.13 -4.05 -26.20
N PRO A 137 -8.88 -4.02 -26.63
CA PRO A 137 -8.52 -3.44 -27.94
C PRO A 137 -9.25 -4.19 -29.05
N LYS A 138 -9.46 -3.50 -30.17
CA LYS A 138 -10.00 -4.15 -31.36
C LYS A 138 -9.03 -5.23 -31.83
N PRO A 139 -9.54 -6.35 -32.40
CA PRO A 139 -8.69 -7.32 -33.07
C PRO A 139 -7.83 -6.63 -34.15
N PRO A 140 -6.67 -7.18 -34.50
CA PRO A 140 -5.88 -6.69 -35.63
C PRO A 140 -6.68 -6.82 -36.95
N ASP A 141 -6.44 -5.90 -37.88
CA ASP A 141 -7.18 -5.87 -39.15
C ASP A 141 -6.90 -7.11 -40.03
N ASP A 142 -5.79 -7.80 -39.82
CA ASP A 142 -5.34 -9.02 -40.50
C ASP A 142 -5.74 -10.33 -39.77
N LEU A 143 -6.72 -10.28 -38.88
CA LEU A 143 -7.15 -11.43 -38.07
C LEU A 143 -7.49 -12.69 -38.93
N ASP A 144 -8.09 -12.50 -40.10
CA ASP A 144 -8.41 -13.60 -41.01
C ASP A 144 -7.16 -14.23 -41.66
N GLU A 145 -6.12 -13.44 -41.88
CA GLU A 145 -4.83 -13.93 -42.36
C GLU A 145 -4.11 -14.72 -41.25
N ILE A 146 -4.10 -14.18 -40.04
CA ILE A 146 -3.55 -14.85 -38.87
C ILE A 146 -4.25 -16.20 -38.63
N ARG A 147 -5.57 -16.25 -38.79
CA ARG A 147 -6.36 -17.51 -38.65
C ARG A 147 -5.97 -18.54 -39.71
N ARG A 148 -5.81 -18.13 -40.97
CA ARG A 148 -5.36 -19.01 -42.06
C ARG A 148 -3.96 -19.58 -41.80
N ALA A 149 -3.02 -18.73 -41.36
CA ALA A 149 -1.67 -19.17 -41.00
C ALA A 149 -1.67 -20.19 -39.86
N TYR A 150 -2.51 -19.98 -38.83
CA TYR A 150 -2.69 -20.95 -37.75
C TYR A 150 -3.23 -22.29 -38.25
N ASP A 151 -4.27 -22.30 -39.10
CA ASP A 151 -4.88 -23.49 -39.62
C ASP A 151 -3.91 -24.29 -40.51
N GLU A 152 -3.03 -23.60 -41.24
CA GLU A 152 -1.97 -24.25 -42.03
C GLU A 152 -0.92 -24.93 -41.12
N ALA A 153 -0.40 -24.21 -40.11
CA ALA A 153 0.54 -24.76 -39.16
C ALA A 153 -0.04 -25.98 -38.39
N ALA A 154 -1.30 -25.91 -37.96
CA ALA A 154 -1.97 -26.97 -37.26
C ALA A 154 -2.16 -28.24 -38.11
N ARG A 155 -2.30 -28.11 -39.42
CA ARG A 155 -2.35 -29.26 -40.35
C ARG A 155 -0.98 -29.89 -40.56
N GLU A 156 0.09 -29.12 -40.52
CA GLU A 156 1.46 -29.61 -40.63
C GLU A 156 1.87 -30.45 -39.42
N GLU A 157 1.46 -30.05 -38.22
CA GLU A 157 1.73 -30.80 -36.98
C GLU A 157 0.95 -32.14 -36.85
N GLN A 158 -0.12 -32.33 -37.63
CA GLN A 158 -0.93 -33.57 -37.63
C GLN A 158 -0.46 -34.59 -38.68
N ARG A 159 0.58 -34.30 -39.47
CA ARG A 159 1.20 -35.18 -40.44
C ARG A 159 2.46 -35.87 -39.93
#